data_6beb259b67c264226ff4e486aff1e5b8
#
_entry.id   6beb259b67c264226ff4e486aff1e5b8
#
_cell.length_a   1.000
_cell.length_b   1.000
_cell.length_c   1.000
_cell.angle_alpha   90.00
_cell.angle_beta   90.00
_cell.angle_gamma   90.00
#
_symmetry.space_group_name_H-M   'P 1'
#
loop_
_entity.id
_entity.type
_entity.pdbx_description
1 polymer ?
#
loop_
_entity_poly.entity_id
_entity_poly.type
_entity_poly.pdbx_seq_one_letter_code
_entity_poly.pdbx_strand_id
1 'polypeptide(L)'
;MSIEAIVKEFSAVAANPKGQLKAYKDAGKKCIGVMPYYAPEELVYAAGMMPFGMWGSNSKTIQRAKEYCATFYCTIAQLDLEMLLDGTMDLLDGVITPTICDTLRPMSQNIRVAMSEKLPCIFLAHPQNRFADFGKQFCMDQYDHVKGELEKIAGHEIKSEDIAAAIKVYNK
;
A
#
# COMPACT_ATOMS: atom_id res chain seq x y z
N MET A 1 -1.14 6.17 -29.31
CA MET A 1 -1.90 7.00 -28.33
C MET A 1 -1.11 8.30 -28.17
N SER A 2 -1.75 9.49 -28.18
CA SER A 2 -1.01 10.75 -27.95
C SER A 2 -0.70 10.93 -26.46
N ILE A 3 0.31 11.78 -26.15
CA ILE A 3 0.67 12.10 -24.76
C ILE A 3 -0.52 12.71 -24.02
N GLU A 4 -1.29 13.59 -24.68
CA GLU A 4 -2.47 14.22 -24.08
C GLU A 4 -3.55 13.19 -23.71
N ALA A 5 -3.74 12.16 -24.52
CA ALA A 5 -4.69 11.09 -24.24
C ALA A 5 -4.25 10.27 -23.02
N ILE A 6 -2.95 9.95 -22.91
CA ILE A 6 -2.39 9.23 -21.77
C ILE A 6 -2.52 10.06 -20.48
N VAL A 7 -2.16 11.34 -20.52
CA VAL A 7 -2.27 12.25 -19.35
C VAL A 7 -3.73 12.37 -18.91
N LYS A 8 -4.66 12.49 -19.85
CA LYS A 8 -6.10 12.55 -19.55
C LYS A 8 -6.60 11.27 -18.87
N GLU A 9 -6.17 10.11 -19.33
CA GLU A 9 -6.52 8.82 -18.74
C GLU A 9 -5.98 8.69 -17.31
N PHE A 10 -4.69 8.98 -17.09
CA PHE A 10 -4.10 8.97 -15.75
C PHE A 10 -4.76 9.96 -14.80
N SER A 11 -5.08 11.16 -15.26
CA SER A 11 -5.77 12.16 -14.46
C SER A 11 -7.18 11.70 -14.06
N ALA A 12 -7.90 11.03 -14.95
CA ALA A 12 -9.22 10.49 -14.66
C ALA A 12 -9.16 9.35 -13.61
N VAL A 13 -8.16 8.48 -13.70
CA VAL A 13 -7.92 7.43 -12.71
C VAL A 13 -7.59 8.04 -11.34
N ALA A 14 -6.65 8.97 -11.29
CA ALA A 14 -6.19 9.61 -10.05
C ALA A 14 -7.28 10.46 -9.37
N ALA A 15 -8.22 11.03 -10.13
CA ALA A 15 -9.29 11.86 -9.60
C ALA A 15 -10.39 11.07 -8.86
N ASN A 16 -10.47 9.75 -9.04
CA ASN A 16 -11.55 8.92 -8.48
C ASN A 16 -11.04 7.63 -7.83
N PRO A 17 -10.31 7.74 -6.71
CA PRO A 17 -9.72 6.57 -6.03
C PRO A 17 -10.79 5.55 -5.59
N LYS A 18 -11.90 6.00 -5.02
CA LYS A 18 -12.99 5.11 -4.57
C LYS A 18 -13.65 4.38 -5.74
N GLY A 19 -13.81 5.04 -6.88
CA GLY A 19 -14.34 4.43 -8.10
C GLY A 19 -13.41 3.35 -8.65
N GLN A 20 -12.09 3.55 -8.59
CA GLN A 20 -11.10 2.54 -8.99
C GLN A 20 -11.15 1.32 -8.07
N LEU A 21 -11.15 1.53 -6.75
CA LEU A 21 -11.30 0.44 -5.79
C LEU A 21 -12.58 -0.36 -6.03
N LYS A 22 -13.69 0.34 -6.26
CA LYS A 22 -14.98 -0.29 -6.57
C LYS A 22 -14.89 -1.15 -7.84
N ALA A 23 -14.29 -0.64 -8.91
CA ALA A 23 -14.15 -1.38 -10.16
C ALA A 23 -13.34 -2.67 -9.97
N TYR A 24 -12.28 -2.64 -9.17
CA TYR A 24 -11.49 -3.84 -8.84
C TYR A 24 -12.30 -4.83 -7.99
N LYS A 25 -13.04 -4.36 -7.00
CA LYS A 25 -13.93 -5.21 -6.18
C LYS A 25 -15.03 -5.86 -7.02
N ASP A 26 -15.65 -5.11 -7.92
CA ASP A 26 -16.68 -5.61 -8.84
C ASP A 26 -16.10 -6.67 -9.81
N ALA A 27 -14.80 -6.58 -10.14
CA ALA A 27 -14.06 -7.60 -10.89
C ALA A 27 -13.58 -8.78 -10.02
N GLY A 28 -14.01 -8.87 -8.75
CA GLY A 28 -13.66 -9.95 -7.83
C GLY A 28 -12.24 -9.89 -7.28
N LYS A 29 -11.55 -8.73 -7.40
CA LYS A 29 -10.17 -8.56 -6.91
C LYS A 29 -10.17 -8.06 -5.47
N LYS A 30 -9.23 -8.56 -4.67
CA LYS A 30 -8.83 -7.94 -3.41
C LYS A 30 -7.88 -6.79 -3.69
N CYS A 31 -7.93 -5.74 -2.88
CA CYS A 31 -7.15 -4.52 -3.07
C CYS A 31 -6.29 -4.26 -1.83
N ILE A 32 -4.99 -4.08 -2.04
CA ILE A 32 -4.03 -3.76 -0.98
C ILE A 32 -3.54 -2.34 -1.18
N GLY A 33 -3.77 -1.48 -0.18
CA GLY A 33 -3.19 -0.15 -0.15
C GLY A 33 -1.68 -0.24 0.04
N VAL A 34 -0.91 0.43 -0.81
CA VAL A 34 0.55 0.50 -0.70
C VAL A 34 0.94 1.94 -0.42
N MET A 35 1.50 2.19 0.76
CA MET A 35 2.03 3.51 1.07
C MET A 35 3.28 3.79 0.24
N PRO A 36 3.57 5.07 -0.08
CA PRO A 36 4.53 5.43 -1.11
C PRO A 36 5.91 4.81 -0.91
N TYR A 37 6.49 4.32 -2.01
CA TYR A 37 7.84 3.80 -2.20
C TYR A 37 8.21 2.52 -1.42
N TYR A 38 8.89 1.63 -2.12
CA TYR A 38 9.50 0.39 -1.61
C TYR A 38 8.54 -0.62 -0.97
N ALA A 39 7.23 -0.45 -1.12
CA ALA A 39 6.30 -1.55 -0.88
C ALA A 39 6.37 -2.53 -2.07
N PRO A 40 6.44 -3.84 -1.82
CA PRO A 40 6.59 -4.83 -2.90
C PRO A 40 5.26 -5.07 -3.63
N GLU A 41 4.92 -4.18 -4.55
CA GLU A 41 3.70 -4.29 -5.36
C GLU A 41 3.67 -5.58 -6.17
N GLU A 42 4.85 -6.08 -6.57
CA GLU A 42 5.02 -7.35 -7.26
C GLU A 42 4.49 -8.53 -6.45
N LEU A 43 4.66 -8.53 -5.12
CA LEU A 43 4.10 -9.57 -4.24
C LEU A 43 2.57 -9.48 -4.17
N VAL A 44 2.02 -8.27 -4.11
CA VAL A 44 0.56 -8.05 -4.15
C VAL A 44 -0.02 -8.55 -5.47
N TYR A 45 0.63 -8.21 -6.58
CA TYR A 45 0.23 -8.65 -7.90
C TYR A 45 0.35 -10.17 -8.09
N ALA A 46 1.44 -10.77 -7.61
CA ALA A 46 1.66 -12.22 -7.63
C ALA A 46 0.59 -12.99 -6.83
N ALA A 47 0.06 -12.37 -5.77
CA ALA A 47 -1.07 -12.91 -5.00
C ALA A 47 -2.43 -12.77 -5.74
N GLY A 48 -2.46 -12.30 -6.98
CA GLY A 48 -3.69 -12.05 -7.75
C GLY A 48 -4.50 -10.87 -7.24
N MET A 49 -3.95 -10.07 -6.33
CA MET A 49 -4.56 -8.87 -5.77
C MET A 49 -4.13 -7.62 -6.53
N MET A 50 -4.81 -6.50 -6.27
CA MET A 50 -4.51 -5.22 -6.91
C MET A 50 -3.79 -4.30 -5.91
N PRO A 51 -2.54 -3.90 -6.18
CA PRO A 51 -1.89 -2.85 -5.42
C PRO A 51 -2.54 -1.50 -5.74
N PHE A 52 -2.86 -0.75 -4.69
CA PHE A 52 -3.50 0.55 -4.78
C PHE A 52 -2.60 1.59 -4.11
N GLY A 53 -1.98 2.46 -4.91
CA GLY A 53 -1.05 3.49 -4.43
C GLY A 53 -1.76 4.52 -3.54
N MET A 54 -1.29 4.69 -2.32
CA MET A 54 -1.79 5.64 -1.34
C MET A 54 -0.91 6.90 -1.37
N TRP A 55 -1.42 7.99 -1.94
CA TRP A 55 -0.68 9.24 -2.15
C TRP A 55 -1.42 10.47 -1.61
N GLY A 56 -2.46 10.25 -0.78
CA GLY A 56 -3.34 11.31 -0.34
C GLY A 56 -4.24 11.82 -1.47
N SER A 57 -4.87 12.96 -1.24
CA SER A 57 -5.73 13.61 -2.22
C SER A 57 -5.80 15.12 -1.97
N ASN A 58 -5.64 15.90 -3.04
CA ASN A 58 -5.78 17.37 -2.98
C ASN A 58 -7.23 17.84 -2.68
N SER A 59 -8.21 16.97 -2.82
CA SER A 59 -9.61 17.28 -2.54
C SER A 59 -10.01 17.02 -1.08
N LYS A 60 -9.09 16.52 -0.24
CA LYS A 60 -9.35 16.18 1.16
C LYS A 60 -8.69 17.16 2.12
N THR A 61 -9.34 17.37 3.26
CA THR A 61 -8.80 18.13 4.39
C THR A 61 -8.55 17.19 5.55
N ILE A 62 -7.43 17.38 6.25
CA ILE A 62 -7.06 16.57 7.41
C ILE A 62 -7.86 17.04 8.63
N GLN A 63 -8.73 16.20 9.15
CA GLN A 63 -9.54 16.44 10.34
C GLN A 63 -9.40 15.32 11.37
N ARG A 64 -9.85 14.10 11.05
CA ARG A 64 -9.86 12.94 11.93
C ARG A 64 -8.46 12.38 12.17
N ALA A 65 -7.61 12.41 11.15
CA ALA A 65 -6.23 11.93 11.26
C ALA A 65 -5.42 12.69 12.33
N LYS A 66 -5.79 13.93 12.67
CA LYS A 66 -5.16 14.72 13.74
C LYS A 66 -5.30 14.11 15.13
N GLU A 67 -6.28 13.23 15.33
CA GLU A 67 -6.46 12.51 16.59
C GLU A 67 -5.39 11.43 16.81
N TYR A 68 -4.77 10.97 15.71
CA TYR A 68 -3.82 9.85 15.69
C TYR A 68 -2.41 10.27 15.27
N CYS A 69 -2.27 11.41 14.60
CA CYS A 69 -1.01 11.87 14.04
C CYS A 69 -0.56 13.17 14.70
N ALA A 70 0.74 13.26 15.00
CA ALA A 70 1.34 14.52 15.40
C ALA A 70 1.27 15.54 14.24
N THR A 71 1.19 16.83 14.58
CA THR A 71 1.02 17.93 13.60
C THR A 71 2.16 18.05 12.60
N PHE A 72 3.35 17.57 12.95
CA PHE A 72 4.54 17.60 12.10
C PHE A 72 4.64 16.40 11.14
N TYR A 73 3.70 15.46 11.16
CA TYR A 73 3.70 14.34 10.23
C TYR A 73 3.50 14.82 8.80
N CYS A 74 4.10 14.08 7.85
CA CYS A 74 3.94 14.33 6.42
C CYS A 74 2.46 14.39 6.04
N THR A 75 2.09 15.41 5.26
CA THR A 75 0.72 15.64 4.82
C THR A 75 0.14 14.45 4.04
N ILE A 76 0.96 13.78 3.21
CA ILE A 76 0.52 12.59 2.46
C ILE A 76 0.08 11.50 3.43
N ALA A 77 0.90 11.18 4.43
CA ALA A 77 0.58 10.15 5.41
C ALA A 77 -0.67 10.50 6.26
N GLN A 78 -0.84 11.77 6.62
CA GLN A 78 -2.05 12.22 7.31
C GLN A 78 -3.29 12.12 6.42
N LEU A 79 -3.18 12.48 5.14
CA LEU A 79 -4.28 12.36 4.17
C LEU A 79 -4.66 10.91 3.89
N ASP A 80 -3.68 10.02 3.82
CA ASP A 80 -3.94 8.59 3.65
C ASP A 80 -4.73 8.03 4.85
N LEU A 81 -4.34 8.41 6.08
CA LEU A 81 -5.11 8.02 7.26
C LEU A 81 -6.50 8.67 7.27
N GLU A 82 -6.63 9.94 6.87
CA GLU A 82 -7.94 10.60 6.75
C GLU A 82 -8.86 9.84 5.78
N MET A 83 -8.33 9.41 4.62
CA MET A 83 -9.09 8.69 3.60
C MET A 83 -9.50 7.27 4.05
N LEU A 84 -8.74 6.65 4.95
CA LEU A 84 -9.15 5.42 5.62
C LEU A 84 -10.30 5.68 6.62
N LEU A 85 -10.20 6.77 7.40
CA LEU A 85 -11.17 7.12 8.44
C LEU A 85 -12.50 7.67 7.90
N ASP A 86 -12.47 8.37 6.76
CA ASP A 86 -13.66 8.95 6.15
C ASP A 86 -14.40 7.99 5.20
N GLY A 87 -13.90 6.76 5.03
CA GLY A 87 -14.49 5.73 4.19
C GLY A 87 -14.18 5.86 2.70
N THR A 88 -13.28 6.75 2.30
CA THR A 88 -12.84 6.84 0.90
C THR A 88 -12.14 5.55 0.46
N MET A 89 -11.38 4.94 1.37
CA MET A 89 -10.61 3.71 1.15
C MET A 89 -11.19 2.49 1.91
N ASP A 90 -12.50 2.48 2.21
CA ASP A 90 -13.19 1.40 2.95
C ASP A 90 -13.23 0.05 2.20
N LEU A 91 -12.88 0.04 0.92
CA LEU A 91 -12.85 -1.15 0.07
C LEU A 91 -11.47 -1.85 0.05
N LEU A 92 -10.47 -1.33 0.75
CA LEU A 92 -9.18 -2.02 0.89
C LEU A 92 -9.31 -3.26 1.76
N ASP A 93 -8.60 -4.32 1.39
CA ASP A 93 -8.51 -5.58 2.15
C ASP A 93 -7.28 -5.61 3.06
N GLY A 94 -6.38 -4.64 2.95
CA GLY A 94 -5.19 -4.47 3.76
C GLY A 94 -4.34 -3.29 3.30
N VAL A 95 -3.32 -2.93 4.08
CA VAL A 95 -2.37 -1.86 3.77
C VAL A 95 -0.95 -2.32 4.06
N ILE A 96 0.00 -1.98 3.19
CA ILE A 96 1.44 -2.16 3.43
C ILE A 96 2.06 -0.81 3.77
N THR A 97 2.77 -0.73 4.90
CA THR A 97 3.49 0.46 5.35
C THR A 97 4.99 0.17 5.45
N PRO A 98 5.82 0.66 4.51
CA PRO A 98 7.28 0.49 4.56
C PRO A 98 7.97 1.52 5.47
N THR A 99 9.14 1.19 6.00
CA THR A 99 9.95 2.10 6.84
C THR A 99 10.85 3.02 6.02
N ILE A 100 10.25 3.78 5.12
CA ILE A 100 11.03 4.69 4.27
C ILE A 100 11.45 5.98 4.98
N CYS A 101 10.65 6.43 5.95
CA CYS A 101 10.91 7.66 6.70
C CYS A 101 10.37 7.57 8.13
N ASP A 102 10.73 8.55 8.96
CA ASP A 102 10.33 8.58 10.38
C ASP A 102 8.81 8.78 10.56
N THR A 103 8.10 9.32 9.59
CA THR A 103 6.63 9.39 9.62
C THR A 103 5.99 8.03 9.40
N LEU A 104 6.47 7.25 8.44
CA LEU A 104 5.85 5.95 8.10
C LEU A 104 6.13 4.86 9.14
N ARG A 105 7.22 4.98 9.92
CA ARG A 105 7.51 4.02 11.01
C ARG A 105 6.36 3.92 12.02
N PRO A 106 5.91 5.02 12.66
CA PRO A 106 4.79 4.97 13.59
C PRO A 106 3.43 4.88 12.88
N MET A 107 3.33 5.23 11.60
CA MET A 107 2.06 5.26 10.87
C MET A 107 1.37 3.89 10.84
N SER A 108 2.12 2.78 10.78
CA SER A 108 1.55 1.44 10.86
C SER A 108 0.77 1.22 12.17
N GLN A 109 1.27 1.74 13.28
CA GLN A 109 0.59 1.64 14.58
C GLN A 109 -0.60 2.60 14.64
N ASN A 110 -0.45 3.81 14.11
CA ASN A 110 -1.54 4.78 14.03
C ASN A 110 -2.73 4.22 13.21
N ILE A 111 -2.45 3.58 12.08
CA ILE A 111 -3.48 2.91 11.26
C ILE A 111 -4.15 1.78 12.05
N ARG A 112 -3.38 0.92 12.71
CA ARG A 112 -3.95 -0.19 13.52
C ARG A 112 -4.91 0.33 14.59
N VAL A 113 -4.49 1.35 15.34
CA VAL A 113 -5.33 1.96 16.38
C VAL A 113 -6.54 2.64 15.77
N ALA A 114 -6.35 3.49 14.75
CA ALA A 114 -7.41 4.26 14.12
C ALA A 114 -8.48 3.39 13.46
N MET A 115 -8.06 2.28 12.84
CA MET A 115 -8.96 1.32 12.18
C MET A 115 -9.44 0.22 13.13
N SER A 116 -9.11 0.30 14.43
CA SER A 116 -9.50 -0.71 15.45
C SER A 116 -9.18 -2.14 15.00
N GLU A 117 -8.01 -2.34 14.40
CA GLU A 117 -7.51 -3.61 13.85
C GLU A 117 -8.41 -4.30 12.80
N LYS A 118 -9.43 -3.59 12.30
CA LYS A 118 -10.33 -4.13 11.27
C LYS A 118 -9.68 -4.23 9.90
N LEU A 119 -8.64 -3.44 9.65
CA LEU A 119 -7.89 -3.44 8.41
C LEU A 119 -6.50 -4.01 8.67
N PRO A 120 -6.12 -5.16 8.07
CA PRO A 120 -4.76 -5.67 8.15
C PRO A 120 -3.75 -4.63 7.72
N CYS A 121 -2.81 -4.29 8.62
CA CYS A 121 -1.74 -3.35 8.35
C CYS A 121 -0.40 -4.08 8.43
N ILE A 122 0.19 -4.35 7.27
CA ILE A 122 1.44 -5.09 7.11
C ILE A 122 2.59 -4.08 7.19
N PHE A 123 3.44 -4.25 8.18
CA PHE A 123 4.61 -3.41 8.37
C PHE A 123 5.83 -4.04 7.70
N LEU A 124 6.48 -3.30 6.80
CA LEU A 124 7.71 -3.71 6.13
C LEU A 124 8.89 -2.89 6.63
N ALA A 125 9.77 -3.50 7.41
CA ALA A 125 11.00 -2.87 7.85
C ALA A 125 12.13 -3.03 6.83
N HIS A 126 12.69 -1.92 6.35
CA HIS A 126 13.90 -1.95 5.53
C HIS A 126 15.15 -1.86 6.40
N PRO A 127 16.23 -2.60 6.07
CA PRO A 127 17.47 -2.54 6.82
C PRO A 127 18.16 -1.18 6.64
N GLN A 128 18.72 -0.63 7.71
CA GLN A 128 19.53 0.58 7.63
C GLN A 128 20.88 0.32 6.93
N ASN A 129 21.51 -0.81 7.23
CA ASN A 129 22.70 -1.27 6.52
C ASN A 129 22.30 -2.28 5.43
N ARG A 130 22.40 -1.84 4.17
CA ARG A 130 22.01 -2.62 2.99
C ARG A 130 23.18 -3.38 2.34
N PHE A 131 24.41 -3.12 2.75
CA PHE A 131 25.60 -3.68 2.11
C PHE A 131 26.08 -4.97 2.75
N ALA A 132 25.90 -5.12 4.05
CA ALA A 132 26.31 -6.30 4.79
C ALA A 132 25.36 -7.50 4.54
N ASP A 133 25.88 -8.71 4.63
CA ASP A 133 25.10 -9.94 4.38
C ASP A 133 23.93 -10.09 5.36
N PHE A 134 24.12 -9.69 6.63
CA PHE A 134 23.02 -9.67 7.60
C PHE A 134 21.90 -8.70 7.19
N GLY A 135 22.24 -7.59 6.52
CA GLY A 135 21.23 -6.64 6.01
C GLY A 135 20.43 -7.23 4.85
N LYS A 136 21.07 -8.01 3.98
CA LYS A 136 20.39 -8.75 2.92
C LYS A 136 19.46 -9.82 3.51
N GLN A 137 19.95 -10.58 4.48
CA GLN A 137 19.15 -11.62 5.15
C GLN A 137 17.95 -10.99 5.84
N PHE A 138 18.14 -9.90 6.59
CA PHE A 138 17.03 -9.16 7.20
C PHE A 138 15.99 -8.71 6.17
N CYS A 139 16.43 -8.21 5.02
CA CYS A 139 15.53 -7.79 3.95
C CYS A 139 14.71 -8.98 3.41
N MET A 140 15.35 -10.13 3.18
CA MET A 140 14.68 -11.35 2.74
C MET A 140 13.62 -11.80 3.77
N ASP A 141 13.97 -11.85 5.05
CA ASP A 141 13.05 -12.22 6.13
C ASP A 141 11.83 -11.27 6.19
N GLN A 142 12.04 -9.98 5.93
CA GLN A 142 10.95 -9.00 5.89
C GLN A 142 10.03 -9.20 4.67
N TYR A 143 10.58 -9.52 3.50
CA TYR A 143 9.76 -9.85 2.33
C TYR A 143 9.01 -11.16 2.51
N ASP A 144 9.61 -12.17 3.13
CA ASP A 144 8.93 -13.41 3.48
C ASP A 144 7.79 -13.18 4.48
N HIS A 145 8.00 -12.29 5.45
CA HIS A 145 6.93 -11.84 6.36
C HIS A 145 5.77 -11.20 5.59
N VAL A 146 6.05 -10.23 4.72
CA VAL A 146 5.02 -9.57 3.89
C VAL A 146 4.30 -10.58 3.01
N LYS A 147 5.03 -11.49 2.37
CA LYS A 147 4.46 -12.59 1.57
C LYS A 147 3.47 -13.41 2.38
N GLY A 148 3.87 -13.86 3.59
CA GLY A 148 3.01 -14.65 4.46
C GLY A 148 1.74 -13.90 4.91
N GLU A 149 1.81 -12.60 5.17
CA GLU A 149 0.63 -11.79 5.48
C GLU A 149 -0.29 -11.62 4.26
N LEU A 150 0.29 -11.43 3.07
CA LEU A 150 -0.49 -11.35 1.83
C LEU A 150 -1.18 -12.68 1.50
N GLU A 151 -0.53 -13.82 1.74
CA GLU A 151 -1.12 -15.16 1.58
C GLU A 151 -2.35 -15.38 2.47
N LYS A 152 -2.30 -14.89 3.72
CA LYS A 152 -3.46 -14.93 4.63
C LYS A 152 -4.63 -14.11 4.07
N ILE A 153 -4.36 -12.93 3.53
CA ILE A 153 -5.37 -12.10 2.90
C ILE A 153 -5.87 -12.74 1.60
N ALA A 154 -4.98 -13.23 0.75
CA ALA A 154 -5.30 -13.86 -0.53
C ALA A 154 -6.12 -15.16 -0.34
N GLY A 155 -5.77 -15.94 0.67
CA GLY A 155 -6.35 -17.25 0.96
C GLY A 155 -5.67 -18.40 0.20
N HIS A 156 -4.50 -18.15 -0.39
CA HIS A 156 -3.68 -19.15 -1.10
C HIS A 156 -2.20 -18.77 -1.05
N GLU A 157 -1.35 -19.73 -1.35
CA GLU A 157 0.11 -19.58 -1.44
C GLU A 157 0.52 -18.74 -2.66
N ILE A 158 1.51 -17.87 -2.49
CA ILE A 158 2.17 -17.13 -3.57
C ILE A 158 3.40 -17.93 -4.03
N LYS A 159 3.34 -18.46 -5.25
CA LYS A 159 4.42 -19.27 -5.81
C LYS A 159 5.53 -18.41 -6.39
N SER A 160 6.75 -18.96 -6.40
CA SER A 160 7.91 -18.28 -6.99
C SER A 160 7.72 -17.93 -8.46
N GLU A 161 6.96 -18.75 -9.20
CA GLU A 161 6.63 -18.52 -10.62
C GLU A 161 5.73 -17.28 -10.79
N ASP A 162 4.78 -17.06 -9.88
CA ASP A 162 3.88 -15.91 -9.89
C ASP A 162 4.67 -14.62 -9.58
N ILE A 163 5.60 -14.69 -8.64
CA ILE A 163 6.51 -13.58 -8.33
C ILE A 163 7.37 -13.24 -9.55
N ALA A 164 7.97 -14.24 -10.20
CA ALA A 164 8.77 -14.04 -11.39
C ALA A 164 7.97 -13.46 -12.57
N ALA A 165 6.70 -13.85 -12.69
CA ALA A 165 5.77 -13.28 -13.68
C ALA A 165 5.41 -11.83 -13.34
N ALA A 166 5.15 -11.51 -12.07
CA ALA A 166 4.87 -10.16 -11.61
C ALA A 166 6.03 -9.20 -11.86
N ILE A 167 7.28 -9.60 -11.54
CA ILE A 167 8.48 -8.82 -11.80
C ILE A 167 8.60 -8.47 -13.31
N LYS A 168 8.27 -9.40 -14.20
CA LYS A 168 8.28 -9.13 -15.65
C LYS A 168 7.22 -8.10 -16.06
N VAL A 169 6.09 -8.03 -15.37
CA VAL A 169 5.05 -7.03 -15.64
C VAL A 169 5.54 -5.65 -15.21
N TYR A 170 6.13 -5.54 -14.02
CA TYR A 170 6.61 -4.27 -13.46
C TYR A 170 7.88 -3.73 -14.14
N ASN A 171 8.64 -4.59 -14.83
CA ASN A 171 9.85 -4.20 -15.57
C ASN A 171 9.59 -3.84 -17.06
N LYS A 172 8.34 -3.69 -17.48
CA LYS A 172 7.98 -3.22 -18.83
C LYS A 172 7.94 -1.72 -18.90
#